data_5de3eb6fb189f91c76e9999102247d8a
#
_entry.id   5de3eb6fb189f91c76e9999102247d8a
#
_cell.length_a   1.000
_cell.length_b   1.000
_cell.length_c   1.000
_cell.angle_alpha   90.00
_cell.angle_beta   90.00
_cell.angle_gamma   90.00
#
_symmetry.space_group_name_H-M   'P 1'
#
loop_
_entity.id
_entity.type
_entity.pdbx_description
1 polymer ?
#
loop_
_entity_poly.entity_id
_entity_poly.type
_entity_poly.pdbx_seq_one_letter_code
_entity_poly.pdbx_strand_id
1 'polypeptide(L)'
;MLQIADQAIIVAGSPVRPGAFTELAERHPQVEKTVSLEVEARRLLTTDFSRQQLSDFIRGVCAWGGYPGTAARVLGQDAWPDIQRQFGSAIAALSLDPPDVQSALRAVRRVRHLGLSFASKHLRLLRPDVCPVLDSTLSEKLGYPLDSRGYQRFSDDCQKVAALLQRLGVRNPLGGDGGKWFAADVEMALFGHGSS
;
A
#
# COMPACT_ATOMS: atom_id res chain seq x y z
N MET A 1 -4.91 5.62 15.65
CA MET A 1 -3.51 5.21 15.34
C MET A 1 -3.27 3.81 15.86
N LEU A 2 -2.29 3.11 15.28
CA LEU A 2 -1.80 1.82 15.77
C LEU A 2 -0.80 2.02 16.91
N GLN A 3 -0.84 1.13 17.90
CA GLN A 3 0.15 1.07 18.98
C GLN A 3 0.38 -0.40 19.36
N ILE A 4 1.55 -0.71 19.88
CA ILE A 4 1.90 -2.02 20.42
C ILE A 4 2.21 -1.82 21.90
N ALA A 5 1.49 -2.54 22.76
CA ALA A 5 1.70 -2.54 24.21
C ALA A 5 1.64 -3.99 24.72
N ASP A 6 2.69 -4.46 25.35
CA ASP A 6 2.76 -5.81 25.96
C ASP A 6 2.28 -6.95 25.05
N GLN A 7 2.69 -6.94 23.78
CA GLN A 7 2.25 -7.86 22.72
C GLN A 7 0.79 -7.72 22.26
N ALA A 8 0.03 -6.78 22.79
CA ALA A 8 -1.28 -6.40 22.27
C ALA A 8 -1.14 -5.34 21.17
N ILE A 9 -2.04 -5.41 20.19
CA ILE A 9 -2.14 -4.41 19.12
C ILE A 9 -3.33 -3.52 19.43
N ILE A 10 -3.09 -2.23 19.61
CA ILE A 10 -4.15 -1.24 19.83
C ILE A 10 -4.50 -0.60 18.51
N VAL A 11 -5.74 -0.73 18.08
CA VAL A 11 -6.27 -0.14 16.84
C VAL A 11 -7.28 0.93 17.21
N ALA A 12 -6.97 2.19 16.90
CA ALA A 12 -7.84 3.34 17.23
C ALA A 12 -8.30 3.38 18.71
N GLY A 13 -7.40 3.01 19.63
CA GLY A 13 -7.69 2.97 21.08
C GLY A 13 -8.28 1.65 21.61
N SER A 14 -8.65 0.71 20.73
CA SER A 14 -9.22 -0.57 21.13
C SER A 14 -8.19 -1.71 21.00
N PRO A 15 -8.07 -2.60 21.98
CA PRO A 15 -7.16 -3.74 21.90
C PRO A 15 -7.70 -4.80 20.93
N VAL A 16 -6.84 -5.25 20.02
CA VAL A 16 -7.11 -6.32 19.05
C VAL A 16 -6.13 -7.46 19.30
N ARG A 17 -6.65 -8.67 19.46
CA ARG A 17 -5.79 -9.84 19.62
C ARG A 17 -5.01 -10.12 18.32
N PRO A 18 -3.71 -10.45 18.40
CA PRO A 18 -2.91 -10.73 17.20
C PRO A 18 -3.56 -11.76 16.26
N GLY A 19 -4.11 -12.85 16.78
CA GLY A 19 -4.79 -13.88 15.98
C GLY A 19 -6.00 -13.38 15.17
N ALA A 20 -6.66 -12.31 15.61
CA ALA A 20 -7.79 -11.73 14.87
C ALA A 20 -7.39 -11.11 13.53
N PHE A 21 -6.11 -10.76 13.32
CA PHE A 21 -5.64 -10.23 12.07
C PHE A 21 -5.79 -11.21 10.91
N THR A 22 -5.68 -12.51 11.13
CA THR A 22 -5.96 -13.55 10.12
C THR A 22 -7.38 -13.42 9.58
N GLU A 23 -8.36 -13.42 10.47
CA GLU A 23 -9.78 -13.33 10.08
C GLU A 23 -10.12 -11.98 9.42
N LEU A 24 -9.54 -10.90 9.92
CA LEU A 24 -9.75 -9.56 9.36
C LEU A 24 -9.19 -9.45 7.95
N ALA A 25 -8.01 -10.02 7.69
CA ALA A 25 -7.40 -10.02 6.36
C ALA A 25 -8.20 -10.88 5.36
N GLU A 26 -8.75 -12.03 5.79
CA GLU A 26 -9.60 -12.89 4.95
C GLU A 26 -10.88 -12.19 4.48
N ARG A 27 -11.39 -11.22 5.24
CA ARG A 27 -12.62 -10.48 4.89
C ARG A 27 -12.42 -9.39 3.83
N HIS A 28 -11.19 -9.11 3.41
CA HIS A 28 -10.96 -8.04 2.44
C HIS A 28 -11.49 -8.42 1.05
N PRO A 29 -12.36 -7.58 0.42
CA PRO A 29 -13.14 -7.98 -0.76
C PRO A 29 -12.34 -8.06 -2.08
N GLN A 30 -11.06 -7.68 -2.11
CA GLN A 30 -10.28 -7.53 -3.34
C GLN A 30 -8.99 -8.37 -3.40
N VAL A 31 -8.90 -9.45 -2.62
CA VAL A 31 -7.68 -10.27 -2.51
C VAL A 31 -7.19 -10.76 -3.89
N GLU A 32 -8.05 -11.37 -4.70
CA GLU A 32 -7.68 -11.94 -6.00
C GLU A 32 -7.15 -10.88 -6.99
N LYS A 33 -7.83 -9.73 -7.09
CA LYS A 33 -7.41 -8.63 -7.96
C LYS A 33 -6.08 -8.04 -7.53
N THR A 34 -5.83 -8.02 -6.24
CA THR A 34 -4.59 -7.53 -5.64
C THR A 34 -3.39 -8.37 -6.06
N VAL A 35 -3.50 -9.69 -5.98
CA VAL A 35 -2.43 -10.63 -6.38
C VAL A 35 -2.02 -10.44 -7.84
N SER A 36 -2.99 -10.30 -8.75
CA SER A 36 -2.69 -10.06 -10.17
C SER A 36 -1.89 -8.77 -10.39
N LEU A 37 -2.30 -7.66 -9.73
CA LEU A 37 -1.61 -6.38 -9.84
C LEU A 37 -0.22 -6.39 -9.19
N GLU A 38 -0.01 -7.14 -8.12
CA GLU A 38 1.32 -7.31 -7.52
C GLU A 38 2.29 -8.04 -8.45
N VAL A 39 1.81 -9.01 -9.23
CA VAL A 39 2.62 -9.68 -10.25
C VAL A 39 3.06 -8.70 -11.34
N GLU A 40 2.15 -7.84 -11.81
CA GLU A 40 2.48 -6.78 -12.78
C GLU A 40 3.47 -5.77 -12.20
N ALA A 41 3.26 -5.33 -10.96
CA ALA A 41 4.13 -4.39 -10.27
C ALA A 41 5.56 -4.92 -10.10
N ARG A 42 5.74 -6.19 -9.77
CA ARG A 42 7.06 -6.82 -9.66
C ARG A 42 7.85 -6.74 -10.98
N ARG A 43 7.18 -6.85 -12.12
CA ARG A 43 7.83 -6.68 -13.43
C ARG A 43 8.36 -5.28 -13.64
N LEU A 44 7.64 -4.25 -13.15
CA LEU A 44 8.10 -2.86 -13.24
C LEU A 44 9.35 -2.59 -12.37
N LEU A 45 9.55 -3.35 -11.29
CA LEU A 45 10.72 -3.21 -10.42
C LEU A 45 11.99 -3.86 -10.98
N THR A 46 11.85 -4.84 -11.87
CA THR A 46 12.97 -5.67 -12.35
C THR A 46 13.49 -5.31 -13.73
N THR A 47 12.77 -4.47 -14.47
CA THR A 47 13.10 -4.12 -15.87
C THR A 47 12.87 -2.64 -16.15
N ASP A 48 13.54 -2.11 -17.18
CA ASP A 48 13.15 -0.83 -17.77
C ASP A 48 11.72 -0.96 -18.31
N PHE A 49 10.78 -0.35 -17.63
CA PHE A 49 9.37 -0.47 -17.99
C PHE A 49 9.05 0.36 -19.26
N SER A 50 8.33 -0.27 -20.17
CA SER A 50 7.79 0.41 -21.35
C SER A 50 6.62 1.33 -20.97
N ARG A 51 6.30 2.28 -21.87
CA ARG A 51 5.10 3.11 -21.77
C ARG A 51 3.83 2.27 -21.57
N GLN A 52 3.69 1.17 -22.30
CA GLN A 52 2.51 0.31 -22.23
C GLN A 52 2.39 -0.35 -20.85
N GLN A 53 3.46 -0.96 -20.36
CA GLN A 53 3.46 -1.62 -19.05
C GLN A 53 3.08 -0.66 -17.90
N LEU A 54 3.68 0.54 -17.87
CA LEU A 54 3.35 1.51 -16.84
C LEU A 54 1.91 2.05 -17.00
N SER A 55 1.46 2.24 -18.24
CA SER A 55 0.08 2.68 -18.50
C SER A 55 -0.94 1.64 -18.04
N ASP A 56 -0.69 0.36 -18.29
CA ASP A 56 -1.58 -0.74 -17.89
C ASP A 56 -1.59 -0.89 -16.37
N PHE A 57 -0.44 -0.79 -15.72
CA PHE A 57 -0.34 -0.75 -14.26
C PHE A 57 -1.16 0.40 -13.66
N ILE A 58 -1.02 1.63 -14.17
CA ILE A 58 -1.79 2.80 -13.68
C ILE A 58 -3.29 2.57 -13.87
N ARG A 59 -3.73 2.02 -15.02
CA ARG A 59 -5.15 1.67 -15.25
C ARG A 59 -5.64 0.63 -14.26
N GLY A 60 -4.85 -0.42 -14.05
CA GLY A 60 -5.16 -1.48 -13.11
C GLY A 60 -5.33 -0.95 -11.69
N VAL A 61 -4.37 -0.14 -11.21
CA VAL A 61 -4.43 0.47 -9.87
C VAL A 61 -5.63 1.40 -9.71
N CYS A 62 -5.92 2.23 -10.72
CA CYS A 62 -7.08 3.13 -10.67
C CYS A 62 -8.41 2.36 -10.66
N ALA A 63 -8.52 1.28 -11.41
CA ALA A 63 -9.70 0.42 -11.42
C ALA A 63 -9.84 -0.34 -10.07
N TRP A 64 -8.75 -0.89 -9.56
CA TRP A 64 -8.69 -1.53 -8.25
C TRP A 64 -9.09 -0.57 -7.12
N GLY A 65 -8.64 0.69 -7.20
CA GLY A 65 -8.99 1.74 -6.26
C GLY A 65 -10.43 2.29 -6.38
N GLY A 66 -11.26 1.74 -7.28
CA GLY A 66 -12.68 2.11 -7.44
C GLY A 66 -12.92 3.34 -8.33
N TYR A 67 -11.90 3.93 -8.95
CA TYR A 67 -12.00 5.15 -9.76
C TYR A 67 -11.31 5.02 -11.12
N PRO A 68 -11.79 4.15 -12.03
CA PRO A 68 -11.12 3.88 -13.31
C PRO A 68 -10.96 5.14 -14.19
N GLY A 69 -11.88 6.11 -14.10
CA GLY A 69 -11.80 7.38 -14.82
C GLY A 69 -10.59 8.26 -14.44
N THR A 70 -9.95 8.00 -13.30
CA THR A 70 -8.73 8.70 -12.90
C THR A 70 -7.58 8.37 -13.85
N ALA A 71 -7.48 7.12 -14.32
CA ALA A 71 -6.43 6.71 -15.23
C ALA A 71 -6.42 7.53 -16.55
N ALA A 72 -7.58 7.81 -17.13
CA ALA A 72 -7.68 8.63 -18.33
C ALA A 72 -7.14 10.06 -18.12
N ARG A 73 -7.39 10.64 -16.95
CA ARG A 73 -6.88 11.97 -16.57
C ARG A 73 -5.37 11.97 -16.34
N VAL A 74 -4.85 10.91 -15.70
CA VAL A 74 -3.42 10.73 -15.44
C VAL A 74 -2.65 10.53 -16.75
N LEU A 75 -3.16 9.68 -17.64
CA LEU A 75 -2.48 9.25 -18.87
C LEU A 75 -2.73 10.21 -20.06
N GLY A 76 -3.25 11.41 -19.84
CA GLY A 76 -3.45 12.43 -20.86
C GLY A 76 -2.19 12.65 -21.73
N GLN A 77 -2.38 13.03 -23.01
CA GLN A 77 -1.35 12.90 -24.06
C GLN A 77 0.00 13.56 -23.75
N ASP A 78 0.00 14.68 -23.06
CA ASP A 78 1.22 15.47 -22.80
C ASP A 78 1.96 15.11 -21.50
N ALA A 79 1.39 14.20 -20.70
CA ALA A 79 1.90 13.91 -19.37
C ALA A 79 2.96 12.78 -19.35
N TRP A 80 3.17 12.06 -20.44
CA TRP A 80 3.97 10.83 -20.43
C TRP A 80 5.42 10.99 -19.96
N PRO A 81 6.22 11.95 -20.43
CA PRO A 81 7.61 12.09 -19.95
C PRO A 81 7.69 12.37 -18.46
N ASP A 82 6.71 13.12 -17.93
CA ASP A 82 6.64 13.40 -16.49
C ASP A 82 6.26 12.17 -15.69
N ILE A 83 5.25 11.42 -16.11
CA ILE A 83 4.82 10.16 -15.50
C ILE A 83 5.99 9.20 -15.43
N GLN A 84 6.70 8.96 -16.53
CA GLN A 84 7.83 8.05 -16.59
C GLN A 84 8.94 8.48 -15.62
N ARG A 85 9.29 9.75 -15.59
CA ARG A 85 10.29 10.30 -14.68
C ARG A 85 9.90 10.12 -13.22
N GLN A 86 8.64 10.43 -12.85
CA GLN A 86 8.19 10.35 -11.46
C GLN A 86 8.09 8.89 -10.97
N PHE A 87 7.57 7.98 -11.78
CA PHE A 87 7.54 6.56 -11.44
C PHE A 87 8.95 5.96 -11.39
N GLY A 88 9.84 6.32 -12.32
CA GLY A 88 11.25 5.93 -12.25
C GLY A 88 11.93 6.38 -10.96
N SER A 89 11.70 7.65 -10.55
CA SER A 89 12.20 8.17 -9.28
C SER A 89 11.62 7.44 -8.07
N ALA A 90 10.34 7.07 -8.11
CA ALA A 90 9.70 6.32 -7.03
C ALA A 90 10.27 4.90 -6.92
N ILE A 91 10.44 4.21 -8.05
CA ILE A 91 11.04 2.86 -8.10
C ILE A 91 12.48 2.90 -7.58
N ALA A 92 13.28 3.87 -8.01
CA ALA A 92 14.65 4.02 -7.52
C ALA A 92 14.69 4.23 -5.99
N ALA A 93 13.80 5.07 -5.42
CA ALA A 93 13.72 5.28 -3.99
C ALA A 93 13.29 4.00 -3.22
N LEU A 94 12.37 3.22 -3.78
CA LEU A 94 11.93 1.94 -3.20
C LEU A 94 12.97 0.81 -3.32
N SER A 95 13.94 0.95 -4.22
CA SER A 95 15.04 -0.02 -4.41
C SER A 95 16.22 0.21 -3.46
N LEU A 96 16.21 1.29 -2.68
CA LEU A 96 17.22 1.54 -1.64
C LEU A 96 17.10 0.53 -0.49
N ASP A 97 18.16 0.36 0.28
CA ASP A 97 18.18 -0.43 1.51
C ASP A 97 18.67 0.45 2.68
N PRO A 98 17.79 0.88 3.61
CA PRO A 98 16.33 0.68 3.61
C PRO A 98 15.61 1.52 2.53
N PRO A 99 14.39 1.10 2.10
CA PRO A 99 13.60 1.84 1.12
C PRO A 99 13.20 3.24 1.59
N ASP A 100 13.36 4.25 0.73
CA ASP A 100 12.90 5.61 1.02
C ASP A 100 11.44 5.80 0.55
N VAL A 101 10.52 5.35 1.42
CA VAL A 101 9.07 5.41 1.17
C VAL A 101 8.57 6.85 1.02
N GLN A 102 9.18 7.82 1.73
CA GLN A 102 8.79 9.23 1.63
C GLN A 102 9.13 9.83 0.26
N SER A 103 10.34 9.58 -0.24
CA SER A 103 10.75 10.06 -1.55
C SER A 103 9.92 9.41 -2.65
N ALA A 104 9.62 8.11 -2.54
CA ALA A 104 8.74 7.41 -3.46
C ALA A 104 7.33 8.02 -3.47
N LEU A 105 6.74 8.28 -2.30
CA LEU A 105 5.43 8.93 -2.20
C LEU A 105 5.44 10.33 -2.84
N ARG A 106 6.46 11.14 -2.54
CA ARG A 106 6.60 12.49 -3.12
C ARG A 106 6.68 12.44 -4.64
N ALA A 107 7.42 11.49 -5.20
CA ALA A 107 7.56 11.32 -6.63
C ALA A 107 6.20 11.00 -7.28
N VAL A 108 5.49 9.96 -6.82
CA VAL A 108 4.18 9.59 -7.40
C VAL A 108 3.15 10.70 -7.24
N ARG A 109 3.15 11.43 -6.12
CA ARG A 109 2.24 12.58 -5.91
C ARG A 109 2.49 13.77 -6.83
N ARG A 110 3.65 13.89 -7.46
CA ARG A 110 3.91 14.91 -8.49
C ARG A 110 3.22 14.59 -9.81
N VAL A 111 2.85 13.34 -10.04
CA VAL A 111 2.03 12.99 -11.19
C VAL A 111 0.66 13.64 -11.02
N ARG A 112 0.28 14.46 -11.99
CA ARG A 112 -1.01 15.17 -11.97
C ARG A 112 -2.16 14.18 -11.79
N HIS A 113 -3.12 14.52 -10.95
CA HIS A 113 -4.29 13.73 -10.56
C HIS A 113 -4.02 12.52 -9.65
N LEU A 114 -2.77 12.27 -9.23
CA LEU A 114 -2.46 11.28 -8.20
C LEU A 114 -2.28 11.98 -6.84
N GLY A 115 -3.37 12.16 -6.12
CA GLY A 115 -3.35 12.56 -4.71
C GLY A 115 -2.77 11.45 -3.82
N LEU A 116 -2.64 11.71 -2.50
CA LEU A 116 -2.01 10.78 -1.56
C LEU A 116 -2.64 9.39 -1.58
N SER A 117 -3.96 9.28 -1.57
CA SER A 117 -4.67 7.99 -1.63
C SER A 117 -4.27 7.15 -2.84
N PHE A 118 -4.21 7.76 -4.04
CA PHE A 118 -3.80 7.03 -5.23
C PHE A 118 -2.30 6.77 -5.28
N ALA A 119 -1.49 7.70 -4.82
CA ALA A 119 -0.05 7.50 -4.72
C ALA A 119 0.27 6.31 -3.81
N SER A 120 -0.34 6.25 -2.62
CA SER A 120 -0.15 5.12 -1.69
C SER A 120 -0.62 3.79 -2.28
N LYS A 121 -1.71 3.78 -3.06
CA LYS A 121 -2.19 2.58 -3.77
C LYS A 121 -1.17 2.05 -4.79
N HIS A 122 -0.51 2.93 -5.54
CA HIS A 122 0.56 2.53 -6.46
C HIS A 122 1.77 1.98 -5.71
N LEU A 123 2.20 2.65 -4.63
CA LEU A 123 3.35 2.20 -3.83
C LEU A 123 3.08 0.87 -3.14
N ARG A 124 1.86 0.66 -2.64
CA ARG A 124 1.43 -0.59 -2.01
C ARG A 124 1.63 -1.78 -2.95
N LEU A 125 1.31 -1.65 -4.23
CA LEU A 125 1.46 -2.72 -5.20
C LEU A 125 2.91 -2.91 -5.65
N LEU A 126 3.71 -1.84 -5.67
CA LEU A 126 5.14 -1.92 -5.96
C LEU A 126 5.94 -2.56 -4.80
N ARG A 127 5.68 -2.19 -3.56
CA ARG A 127 6.42 -2.66 -2.37
C ARG A 127 5.46 -2.92 -1.21
N PRO A 128 4.70 -4.03 -1.27
CA PRO A 128 3.72 -4.39 -0.24
C PRO A 128 4.35 -4.64 1.14
N ASP A 129 5.62 -5.02 1.16
CA ASP A 129 6.38 -5.25 2.39
C ASP A 129 6.51 -3.99 3.27
N VAL A 130 6.62 -2.82 2.67
CA VAL A 130 6.84 -1.55 3.39
C VAL A 130 5.77 -0.50 3.13
N CYS A 131 4.98 -0.60 2.08
CA CYS A 131 4.00 0.41 1.66
C CYS A 131 2.56 -0.05 1.87
N PRO A 132 1.83 0.41 2.90
CA PRO A 132 0.38 0.24 3.01
C PRO A 132 -0.37 1.28 2.17
N VAL A 133 -1.69 1.15 2.02
CA VAL A 133 -2.57 2.21 1.52
C VAL A 133 -3.00 3.12 2.68
N LEU A 134 -2.92 4.43 2.49
CA LEU A 134 -3.59 5.40 3.35
C LEU A 134 -4.54 6.25 2.50
N ASP A 135 -5.82 6.01 2.64
CA ASP A 135 -6.88 6.81 2.01
C ASP A 135 -7.72 7.53 3.07
N SER A 136 -8.74 8.27 2.63
CA SER A 136 -9.60 9.02 3.55
C SER A 136 -10.30 8.11 4.57
N THR A 137 -10.76 6.93 4.14
CA THR A 137 -11.43 5.97 5.02
C THR A 137 -10.53 5.51 6.16
N LEU A 138 -9.32 5.07 5.85
CA LEU A 138 -8.37 4.63 6.87
C LEU A 138 -7.81 5.80 7.69
N SER A 139 -7.61 6.97 7.05
CA SER A 139 -7.21 8.20 7.75
C SER A 139 -8.20 8.57 8.85
N GLU A 140 -9.49 8.67 8.52
CA GLU A 140 -10.56 8.98 9.48
C GLU A 140 -10.69 7.91 10.56
N LYS A 141 -10.74 6.63 10.15
CA LYS A 141 -10.93 5.49 11.05
C LYS A 141 -9.80 5.34 12.06
N LEU A 142 -8.55 5.53 11.63
CA LEU A 142 -7.37 5.27 12.44
C LEU A 142 -6.75 6.54 13.03
N GLY A 143 -7.16 7.73 12.61
CA GLY A 143 -6.65 9.00 13.09
C GLY A 143 -5.27 9.38 12.58
N TYR A 144 -4.81 8.83 11.44
CA TYR A 144 -3.59 9.28 10.77
C TYR A 144 -3.91 10.46 9.86
N PRO A 145 -3.15 11.57 9.92
CA PRO A 145 -3.30 12.67 8.97
C PRO A 145 -3.13 12.20 7.52
N LEU A 146 -4.00 12.67 6.61
CA LEU A 146 -3.91 12.34 5.18
C LEU A 146 -2.85 13.22 4.48
N ASP A 147 -1.62 13.15 4.97
CA ASP A 147 -0.45 13.84 4.46
C ASP A 147 0.79 12.94 4.46
N SER A 148 1.92 13.45 3.97
CA SER A 148 3.15 12.64 3.86
C SER A 148 3.70 12.19 5.23
N ARG A 149 3.49 12.98 6.28
CA ARG A 149 3.95 12.65 7.63
C ARG A 149 3.06 11.57 8.25
N GLY A 150 1.74 11.70 8.07
CA GLY A 150 0.78 10.68 8.50
C GLY A 150 0.98 9.36 7.76
N TYR A 151 1.26 9.40 6.45
CA TYR A 151 1.58 8.21 5.67
C TYR A 151 2.85 7.50 6.18
N GLN A 152 3.93 8.25 6.43
CA GLN A 152 5.16 7.66 6.97
C GLN A 152 4.91 6.96 8.32
N ARG A 153 4.22 7.64 9.24
CA ARG A 153 3.85 7.05 10.54
C ARG A 153 3.02 5.78 10.37
N PHE A 154 2.03 5.82 9.49
CA PHE A 154 1.19 4.66 9.22
C PHE A 154 1.98 3.49 8.63
N SER A 155 2.88 3.76 7.68
CA SER A 155 3.78 2.75 7.10
C SER A 155 4.67 2.11 8.19
N ASP A 156 5.32 2.93 9.03
CA ASP A 156 6.19 2.45 10.11
C ASP A 156 5.40 1.59 11.11
N ASP A 157 4.19 2.00 11.46
CA ASP A 157 3.36 1.28 12.41
C ASP A 157 2.83 -0.04 11.82
N CYS A 158 2.44 -0.08 10.53
CA CYS A 158 2.08 -1.32 9.85
C CYS A 158 3.25 -2.30 9.79
N GLN A 159 4.47 -1.83 9.50
CA GLN A 159 5.67 -2.67 9.51
C GLN A 159 5.96 -3.26 10.89
N LYS A 160 5.83 -2.46 11.97
CA LYS A 160 5.98 -2.95 13.36
C LYS A 160 4.95 -4.01 13.70
N VAL A 161 3.69 -3.81 13.31
CA VAL A 161 2.62 -4.80 13.52
C VAL A 161 2.90 -6.06 12.71
N ALA A 162 3.29 -5.96 11.44
CA ALA A 162 3.66 -7.11 10.61
C ALA A 162 4.79 -7.93 11.26
N ALA A 163 5.84 -7.25 11.74
CA ALA A 163 6.95 -7.90 12.45
C ALA A 163 6.51 -8.58 13.76
N LEU A 164 5.56 -7.98 14.50
CA LEU A 164 5.00 -8.61 15.70
C LEU A 164 4.18 -9.85 15.36
N LEU A 165 3.27 -9.78 14.39
CA LEU A 165 2.45 -10.92 13.93
C LEU A 165 3.34 -12.07 13.47
N GLN A 166 4.40 -11.77 12.70
CA GLN A 166 5.38 -12.74 12.25
C GLN A 166 6.10 -13.43 13.43
N ARG A 167 6.56 -12.64 14.41
CA ARG A 167 7.26 -13.16 15.60
C ARG A 167 6.36 -14.03 16.47
N LEU A 168 5.07 -13.72 16.54
CA LEU A 168 4.07 -14.49 17.27
C LEU A 168 3.57 -15.72 16.52
N GLY A 169 4.05 -15.99 15.30
CA GLY A 169 3.61 -17.11 14.48
C GLY A 169 2.16 -17.00 14.01
N VAL A 170 1.59 -15.80 13.95
CA VAL A 170 0.23 -15.59 13.44
C VAL A 170 0.21 -15.88 11.95
N ARG A 171 -0.69 -16.77 11.51
CA ARG A 171 -0.82 -17.15 10.11
C ARG A 171 -1.28 -15.96 9.26
N ASN A 172 -0.55 -15.67 8.17
CA ASN A 172 -1.03 -14.74 7.14
C ASN A 172 -1.87 -15.50 6.09
N PRO A 173 -3.17 -15.21 5.95
CA PRO A 173 -4.04 -15.91 4.99
C PRO A 173 -3.83 -15.45 3.56
N LEU A 174 -3.22 -14.28 3.36
CA LEU A 174 -3.03 -13.66 2.04
C LEU A 174 -1.86 -14.27 1.26
N GLY A 175 -1.08 -15.15 1.91
CA GLY A 175 -0.15 -16.05 1.24
C GLY A 175 1.07 -15.40 0.58
N GLY A 176 1.46 -14.21 0.99
CA GLY A 176 2.73 -13.61 0.58
C GLY A 176 3.91 -14.55 0.91
N ASP A 177 5.08 -14.33 0.34
CA ASP A 177 6.31 -15.16 0.42
C ASP A 177 6.44 -16.01 1.70
N GLY A 178 5.95 -17.26 1.66
CA GLY A 178 6.02 -18.18 2.79
C GLY A 178 5.14 -17.84 3.99
N GLY A 179 4.05 -17.09 3.80
CA GLY A 179 3.11 -16.71 4.87
C GLY A 179 3.60 -15.54 5.73
N LYS A 180 4.58 -14.78 5.27
CA LYS A 180 5.04 -13.57 5.95
C LYS A 180 3.96 -12.48 5.93
N TRP A 181 3.88 -11.73 7.03
CA TRP A 181 3.09 -10.51 7.10
C TRP A 181 3.85 -9.32 6.50
N PHE A 182 3.20 -8.59 5.61
CA PHE A 182 3.68 -7.34 5.05
C PHE A 182 2.88 -6.14 5.60
N ALA A 183 3.40 -4.93 5.45
CA ALA A 183 2.69 -3.72 5.84
C ALA A 183 1.32 -3.60 5.13
N ALA A 184 1.26 -4.02 3.87
CA ALA A 184 0.03 -4.05 3.08
C ALA A 184 -1.00 -5.05 3.61
N ASP A 185 -0.58 -6.20 4.13
CA ASP A 185 -1.50 -7.21 4.70
C ASP A 185 -2.11 -6.73 6.01
N VAL A 186 -1.30 -6.03 6.82
CA VAL A 186 -1.78 -5.36 8.04
C VAL A 186 -2.83 -4.30 7.68
N GLU A 187 -2.57 -3.48 6.67
CA GLU A 187 -3.53 -2.47 6.18
C GLU A 187 -4.84 -3.12 5.74
N MET A 188 -4.79 -4.21 4.96
CA MET A 188 -5.97 -4.96 4.52
C MET A 188 -6.79 -5.49 5.71
N ALA A 189 -6.14 -6.02 6.75
CA ALA A 189 -6.81 -6.44 7.97
C ALA A 189 -7.49 -5.25 8.69
N LEU A 190 -6.81 -4.11 8.76
CA LEU A 190 -7.35 -2.89 9.36
C LEU A 190 -8.54 -2.31 8.58
N PHE A 191 -8.55 -2.45 7.26
CA PHE A 191 -9.69 -2.04 6.44
C PHE A 191 -10.93 -2.87 6.80
N GLY A 192 -10.78 -4.19 7.01
CA GLY A 192 -11.85 -5.09 7.44
C GLY A 192 -12.32 -4.89 8.90
N HIS A 193 -11.50 -4.26 9.74
CA HIS A 193 -11.83 -4.02 11.14
C HIS A 193 -12.88 -2.90 11.26
N GLY A 194 -14.09 -3.22 11.75
CA GLY A 194 -15.19 -2.24 11.93
C GLY A 194 -16.11 -2.05 10.73
N SER A 195 -16.05 -2.93 9.74
CA SER A 195 -17.07 -3.09 8.68
C SER A 195 -18.16 -4.07 9.13
N SER A 196 -18.63 -3.89 10.37
CA SER A 196 -19.72 -4.70 10.96
C SER A 196 -20.95 -3.83 11.10
#